data_ecc0f4ecd96ce80481246c769e3bbb86
#
_entry.id   ecc0f4ecd96ce80481246c769e3bbb86
#
_cell.length_a   1.000
_cell.length_b   1.000
_cell.length_c   1.000
_cell.angle_alpha   90.00
_cell.angle_beta   90.00
_cell.angle_gamma   90.00
#
_symmetry.space_group_name_H-M   'P 1'
#
loop_
_entity.id
_entity.type
_entity.pdbx_description
1 polymer ?
#
loop_
_entity_poly.entity_id
_entity_poly.type
_entity_poly.pdbx_seq_one_letter_code
_entity_poly.pdbx_strand_id
1 'polypeptide(L)'
;IYDRLVGSEMCIRDRPYVIEYNVRMGDPESEVVLPRIKSDFLELLLSVGKGELSNHQVEIDSQQAATVFLVSGGYPEKYEKGKEIFGLDIKSDSILFHAGAKSENGKIKTNGGRVIAITSMADSVKDALEKSYETIKSIKFEKMNYRKDIGFDL
;
A
#
# COMPACT_ATOMS: atom_id res chain seq x y z
N ILE A 1 24.13 10.57 -4.58
CA ILE A 1 22.95 11.42 -4.88
C ILE A 1 21.75 10.54 -5.21
N TYR A 2 21.98 9.39 -5.89
CA TYR A 2 20.88 8.51 -6.34
C TYR A 2 20.11 7.79 -5.21
N ASP A 3 20.67 7.66 -4.02
CA ASP A 3 20.07 6.89 -2.91
C ASP A 3 19.05 7.68 -2.08
N ARG A 4 18.70 8.92 -2.47
CA ARG A 4 17.87 9.81 -1.64
C ARG A 4 16.67 10.45 -2.38
N LEU A 5 16.45 10.07 -3.63
CA LEU A 5 15.34 10.60 -4.42
C LEU A 5 14.15 9.66 -4.27
N VAL A 6 13.06 10.14 -3.73
CA VAL A 6 11.84 9.37 -3.48
C VAL A 6 10.76 9.76 -4.46
N GLY A 7 10.55 8.87 -5.45
CA GLY A 7 9.29 8.75 -6.18
C GLY A 7 8.86 9.85 -7.16
N SER A 8 9.54 11.00 -7.19
CA SER A 8 9.10 12.14 -8.01
C SER A 8 10.02 12.48 -9.18
N GLU A 9 11.01 11.64 -9.46
CA GLU A 9 12.06 11.91 -10.43
C GLU A 9 12.16 10.79 -11.48
N MET A 10 12.48 11.18 -12.68
CA MET A 10 12.86 10.29 -13.76
C MET A 10 14.25 10.66 -14.27
N CYS A 11 15.15 9.70 -14.38
CA CYS A 11 16.45 9.90 -14.99
C CYS A 11 16.32 9.87 -16.52
N ILE A 12 16.61 11.00 -17.16
CA ILE A 12 16.69 11.09 -18.61
C ILE A 12 18.12 11.49 -18.98
N ARG A 13 18.84 10.61 -19.70
CA ARG A 13 20.23 10.85 -20.10
C ARG A 13 21.12 11.23 -18.92
N ASP A 14 21.09 10.41 -17.87
CA ASP A 14 21.91 10.56 -16.64
C ASP A 14 21.66 11.83 -15.82
N ARG A 15 20.53 12.50 -16.04
CA ARG A 15 20.11 13.65 -15.25
C ARG A 15 18.77 13.39 -14.58
N PRO A 16 18.63 13.68 -13.28
CA PRO A 16 17.35 13.60 -12.59
C PRO A 16 16.46 14.78 -13.04
N TYR A 17 15.22 14.48 -13.37
CA TYR A 17 14.18 15.46 -13.65
C TYR A 17 13.06 15.29 -12.65
N VAL A 18 12.65 16.39 -12.03
CA VAL A 18 11.49 16.39 -11.14
C VAL A 18 10.23 16.20 -11.97
N ILE A 19 9.41 15.22 -11.59
CA ILE A 19 8.12 14.92 -12.23
C ILE A 19 7.02 15.65 -11.47
N GLU A 20 7.02 15.53 -10.12
CA GLU A 20 6.03 16.17 -9.24
C GLU A 20 6.60 16.39 -7.84
N TYR A 21 5.93 17.21 -7.03
CA TYR A 21 6.18 17.35 -5.62
C TYR A 21 5.02 16.78 -4.82
N ASN A 22 5.26 15.73 -4.04
CA ASN A 22 4.29 15.20 -3.09
C ASN A 22 4.48 15.87 -1.72
N VAL A 23 3.52 16.70 -1.33
CA VAL A 23 3.50 17.35 0.00
C VAL A 23 2.85 16.46 1.08
N ARG A 24 2.55 15.25 0.73
CA ARG A 24 2.01 14.16 1.56
C ARG A 24 2.68 12.86 1.12
N MET A 25 2.41 11.76 1.83
CA MET A 25 2.88 10.45 1.38
C MET A 25 2.30 10.10 0.00
N GLY A 26 3.09 9.41 -0.83
CA GLY A 26 2.66 8.94 -2.14
C GLY A 26 1.52 7.91 -2.02
N ASP A 27 0.88 7.66 -3.11
CA ASP A 27 -0.16 6.64 -3.24
C ASP A 27 0.32 5.58 -4.25
N PRO A 28 0.56 4.33 -3.83
CA PRO A 28 0.10 3.62 -2.62
C PRO A 28 1.14 3.48 -1.48
N GLU A 29 1.99 4.43 -1.28
CA GLU A 29 3.15 4.38 -0.38
C GLU A 29 2.76 4.25 1.11
N SER A 30 1.65 4.88 1.52
CA SER A 30 1.19 4.89 2.92
C SER A 30 0.96 3.49 3.47
N GLU A 31 0.44 2.57 2.67
CA GLU A 31 0.13 1.19 3.05
C GLU A 31 1.38 0.34 3.31
N VAL A 32 2.55 0.81 2.88
CA VAL A 32 3.84 0.12 3.08
C VAL A 32 4.66 0.79 4.17
N VAL A 33 4.65 2.13 4.23
CA VAL A 33 5.50 2.90 5.14
C VAL A 33 4.93 2.90 6.55
N LEU A 34 3.62 3.21 6.71
CA LEU A 34 3.00 3.37 8.03
C LEU A 34 3.05 2.09 8.89
N PRO A 35 2.81 0.87 8.35
CA PRO A 35 2.91 -0.34 9.15
C PRO A 35 4.30 -0.61 9.73
N ARG A 36 5.34 -0.02 9.18
CA ARG A 36 6.72 -0.17 9.66
C ARG A 36 7.06 0.78 10.80
N ILE A 37 6.24 1.78 11.09
CA ILE A 37 6.47 2.71 12.21
C ILE A 37 6.00 2.05 13.50
N LYS A 38 6.92 1.77 14.42
CA LYS A 38 6.64 1.16 15.72
C LYS A 38 6.35 2.18 16.82
N SER A 39 6.87 3.40 16.66
CA SER A 39 6.58 4.52 17.55
C SER A 39 5.10 4.91 17.50
N ASP A 40 4.58 5.49 18.59
CA ASP A 40 3.22 6.03 18.58
C ASP A 40 3.11 7.15 17.53
N PHE A 41 2.35 6.86 16.47
CA PHE A 41 2.23 7.77 15.33
C PHE A 41 1.48 9.06 15.69
N LEU A 42 0.53 9.00 16.64
CA LEU A 42 -0.18 10.19 17.12
C LEU A 42 0.76 11.11 17.92
N GLU A 43 1.60 10.56 18.77
CA GLU A 43 2.60 11.35 19.49
C GLU A 43 3.59 12.03 18.53
N LEU A 44 4.01 11.33 17.48
CA LEU A 44 4.86 11.93 16.43
C LEU A 44 4.17 13.12 15.76
N LEU A 45 2.90 12.98 15.37
CA LEU A 45 2.14 14.07 14.76
C LEU A 45 1.95 15.25 15.72
N LEU A 46 1.67 14.99 17.00
CA LEU A 46 1.57 16.03 18.01
C LEU A 46 2.89 16.77 18.21
N SER A 47 4.02 16.06 18.19
CA SER A 47 5.35 16.67 18.31
C SER A 47 5.69 17.56 17.11
N VAL A 48 5.27 17.18 15.90
CA VAL A 48 5.37 18.04 14.71
C VAL A 48 4.58 19.34 14.92
N GLY A 49 3.34 19.24 15.39
CA GLY A 49 2.49 20.41 15.65
C GLY A 49 3.05 21.37 16.71
N LYS A 50 3.84 20.84 17.65
CA LYS A 50 4.52 21.62 18.70
C LYS A 50 5.91 22.12 18.29
N GLY A 51 6.45 21.70 17.16
CA GLY A 51 7.83 21.98 16.75
C GLY A 51 8.89 21.20 17.55
N GLU A 52 8.52 20.07 18.14
CA GLU A 52 9.34 19.28 19.08
C GLU A 52 9.80 17.93 18.49
N LEU A 53 9.63 17.71 17.19
CA LEU A 53 9.94 16.43 16.55
C LEU A 53 11.39 15.98 16.75
N SER A 54 12.33 16.94 16.84
CA SER A 54 13.74 16.65 17.11
C SER A 54 14.00 15.95 18.45
N ASN A 55 13.05 16.02 19.38
CA ASN A 55 13.14 15.38 20.70
C ASN A 55 12.61 13.94 20.68
N HIS A 56 12.06 13.50 19.55
CA HIS A 56 11.51 12.15 19.39
C HIS A 56 12.38 11.31 18.47
N GLN A 57 12.58 10.05 18.87
CA GLN A 57 13.20 9.05 18.02
C GLN A 57 12.13 8.20 17.36
N VAL A 58 12.13 8.16 16.04
CA VAL A 58 11.21 7.30 15.28
C VAL A 58 11.78 5.90 15.23
N GLU A 59 11.07 4.93 15.80
CA GLU A 59 11.42 3.53 15.75
C GLU A 59 10.74 2.88 14.52
N ILE A 60 11.57 2.26 13.67
CA ILE A 60 11.12 1.60 12.44
C ILE A 60 11.33 0.10 12.58
N ASP A 61 10.34 -0.70 12.15
CA ASP A 61 10.48 -2.15 12.07
C ASP A 61 11.56 -2.52 11.05
N SER A 62 12.41 -3.48 11.40
CA SER A 62 13.48 -3.98 10.53
C SER A 62 12.95 -4.82 9.36
N GLN A 63 11.73 -5.34 9.46
CA GLN A 63 11.12 -6.11 8.39
C GLN A 63 10.88 -5.26 7.15
N GLN A 64 10.98 -5.90 6.00
CA GLN A 64 10.60 -5.32 4.72
C GLN A 64 9.09 -5.47 4.52
N ALA A 65 8.49 -4.53 3.82
CA ALA A 65 7.05 -4.53 3.55
C ALA A 65 6.78 -4.47 2.05
N ALA A 66 5.76 -5.18 1.60
CA ALA A 66 5.27 -5.13 0.23
C ALA A 66 3.75 -5.10 0.20
N THR A 67 3.19 -4.36 -0.74
CA THR A 67 1.74 -4.28 -0.95
C THR A 67 1.36 -4.69 -2.36
N VAL A 68 0.24 -5.39 -2.47
CA VAL A 68 -0.37 -5.79 -3.74
C VAL A 68 -1.80 -5.27 -3.78
N PHE A 69 -2.15 -4.51 -4.80
CA PHE A 69 -3.52 -4.03 -4.99
C PHE A 69 -4.38 -5.00 -5.77
N LEU A 70 -5.55 -5.31 -5.21
CA LEU A 70 -6.65 -5.90 -5.96
C LEU A 70 -7.45 -4.79 -6.64
N VAL A 71 -7.62 -4.89 -7.94
CA VAL A 71 -8.23 -3.86 -8.77
C VAL A 71 -9.48 -4.38 -9.48
N SER A 72 -10.42 -3.46 -9.75
CA SER A 72 -11.60 -3.75 -10.57
C SER A 72 -11.20 -4.04 -12.00
N GLY A 73 -11.86 -5.03 -12.63
CA GLY A 73 -11.60 -5.36 -14.04
C GLY A 73 -11.83 -4.16 -14.96
N GLY A 74 -10.85 -3.93 -15.83
CA GLY A 74 -10.79 -2.77 -16.71
C GLY A 74 -9.99 -1.58 -16.18
N TYR A 75 -9.67 -1.53 -14.87
CA TYR A 75 -8.78 -0.50 -14.34
C TYR A 75 -7.39 -0.56 -15.00
N PRO A 76 -6.74 0.58 -15.37
CA PRO A 76 -7.07 1.97 -14.98
C PRO A 76 -8.11 2.68 -15.87
N GLU A 77 -8.63 2.01 -16.90
CA GLU A 77 -9.63 2.58 -17.80
C GLU A 77 -11.05 2.46 -17.21
N LYS A 78 -12.06 2.11 -18.03
CA LYS A 78 -13.44 1.96 -17.58
C LYS A 78 -13.61 0.68 -16.77
N TYR A 79 -14.13 0.80 -15.56
CA TYR A 79 -14.42 -0.33 -14.67
C TYR A 79 -15.80 -0.21 -14.03
N GLU A 80 -16.37 -1.36 -13.66
CA GLU A 80 -17.65 -1.46 -12.96
C GLU A 80 -17.44 -1.38 -11.44
N LYS A 81 -18.42 -0.79 -10.73
CA LYS A 81 -18.49 -0.72 -9.27
C LYS A 81 -19.63 -1.61 -8.74
N GLY A 82 -19.70 -1.75 -7.41
CA GLY A 82 -20.83 -2.43 -6.73
C GLY A 82 -20.71 -3.94 -6.69
N LYS A 83 -19.57 -4.53 -7.08
CA LYS A 83 -19.33 -5.97 -6.97
C LYS A 83 -19.09 -6.34 -5.53
N GLU A 84 -19.76 -7.38 -5.01
CA GLU A 84 -19.56 -7.87 -3.64
C GLU A 84 -18.17 -8.49 -3.49
N ILE A 85 -17.51 -8.20 -2.37
CA ILE A 85 -16.18 -8.69 -2.04
C ILE A 85 -16.32 -9.76 -0.97
N PHE A 86 -15.74 -10.92 -1.21
CA PHE A 86 -15.77 -12.09 -0.31
C PHE A 86 -14.37 -12.38 0.24
N GLY A 87 -14.31 -13.04 1.41
CA GLY A 87 -13.07 -13.53 1.99
C GLY A 87 -12.25 -12.45 2.71
N LEU A 88 -12.86 -11.38 3.21
CA LEU A 88 -12.18 -10.33 3.96
C LEU A 88 -12.01 -10.65 5.46
N ASP A 89 -12.69 -11.66 5.96
CA ASP A 89 -12.69 -12.13 7.35
C ASP A 89 -11.62 -13.19 7.65
N ILE A 90 -10.66 -13.35 6.74
CA ILE A 90 -9.57 -14.32 6.88
C ILE A 90 -8.64 -13.96 8.02
N LYS A 91 -8.17 -15.00 8.73
CA LYS A 91 -7.04 -14.87 9.65
C LYS A 91 -5.74 -14.95 8.84
N SER A 92 -5.08 -13.84 8.68
CA SER A 92 -3.82 -13.71 7.97
C SER A 92 -2.92 -12.73 8.71
N ASP A 93 -1.61 -12.90 8.57
CA ASP A 93 -0.61 -11.93 9.05
C ASP A 93 -0.50 -10.71 8.11
N SER A 94 -1.21 -10.73 6.98
CA SER A 94 -1.28 -9.59 6.06
C SER A 94 -2.30 -8.57 6.55
N ILE A 95 -2.00 -7.29 6.34
CA ILE A 95 -2.91 -6.18 6.61
C ILE A 95 -3.75 -5.92 5.36
N LEU A 96 -5.06 -5.88 5.50
CA LEU A 96 -5.99 -5.55 4.43
C LEU A 96 -6.44 -4.10 4.57
N PHE A 97 -6.01 -3.25 3.65
CA PHE A 97 -6.46 -1.86 3.59
C PHE A 97 -7.62 -1.72 2.61
N HIS A 98 -8.74 -1.20 3.09
CA HIS A 98 -9.89 -0.86 2.27
C HIS A 98 -9.64 0.48 1.56
N ALA A 99 -9.43 0.45 0.24
CA ALA A 99 -9.27 1.64 -0.61
C ALA A 99 -10.59 1.99 -1.32
N GLY A 100 -10.75 1.54 -2.55
CA GLY A 100 -11.99 1.72 -3.31
C GLY A 100 -13.07 0.71 -2.96
N ALA A 101 -13.36 0.52 -1.67
CA ALA A 101 -14.41 -0.35 -1.16
C ALA A 101 -15.41 0.45 -0.31
N LYS A 102 -16.66 -0.01 -0.23
CA LYS A 102 -17.69 0.58 0.64
C LYS A 102 -18.53 -0.52 1.30
N SER A 103 -19.02 -0.22 2.50
CA SER A 103 -20.04 -1.05 3.14
C SER A 103 -21.43 -0.62 2.68
N GLU A 104 -22.27 -1.56 2.28
CA GLU A 104 -23.64 -1.34 1.84
C GLU A 104 -24.50 -2.53 2.21
N ASN A 105 -25.52 -2.32 3.04
CA ASN A 105 -26.44 -3.37 3.53
C ASN A 105 -25.71 -4.57 4.17
N GLY A 106 -24.67 -4.30 4.97
CA GLY A 106 -23.87 -5.32 5.65
C GLY A 106 -22.90 -6.09 4.74
N LYS A 107 -22.77 -5.70 3.47
CA LYS A 107 -21.85 -6.27 2.50
C LYS A 107 -20.80 -5.28 2.10
N ILE A 108 -19.58 -5.75 1.89
CA ILE A 108 -18.49 -4.92 1.35
C ILE A 108 -18.52 -5.05 -0.18
N LYS A 109 -18.52 -3.92 -0.88
CA LYS A 109 -18.61 -3.85 -2.34
C LYS A 109 -17.52 -2.97 -2.92
N THR A 110 -17.12 -3.23 -4.16
CA THR A 110 -16.20 -2.37 -4.92
C THR A 110 -16.83 -1.00 -5.17
N ASN A 111 -16.04 0.07 -4.98
CA ASN A 111 -16.46 1.46 -5.22
C ASN A 111 -15.38 2.30 -5.94
N GLY A 112 -14.28 1.67 -6.33
CA GLY A 112 -13.16 2.31 -7.01
C GLY A 112 -12.40 1.36 -7.93
N GLY A 113 -11.40 1.86 -8.61
CA GLY A 113 -10.49 1.05 -9.45
C GLY A 113 -9.54 0.21 -8.61
N ARG A 114 -8.80 0.81 -7.68
CA ARG A 114 -8.02 0.12 -6.64
C ARG A 114 -8.93 -0.14 -5.45
N VAL A 115 -9.15 -1.40 -5.12
CA VAL A 115 -10.22 -1.84 -4.23
C VAL A 115 -9.71 -2.20 -2.85
N ILE A 116 -8.77 -3.14 -2.77
CA ILE A 116 -8.13 -3.59 -1.53
C ILE A 116 -6.63 -3.62 -1.75
N ALA A 117 -5.86 -3.07 -0.81
CA ALA A 117 -4.42 -3.27 -0.73
C ALA A 117 -4.13 -4.36 0.30
N ILE A 118 -3.26 -5.29 -0.05
CA ILE A 118 -2.80 -6.36 0.82
C ILE A 118 -1.34 -6.15 1.08
N THR A 119 -1.02 -5.76 2.32
CA THR A 119 0.34 -5.48 2.76
C THR A 119 0.81 -6.56 3.70
N SER A 120 1.97 -7.11 3.44
CA SER A 120 2.64 -8.06 4.31
C SER A 120 4.03 -7.60 4.67
N MET A 121 4.50 -8.04 5.82
CA MET A 121 5.84 -7.78 6.32
C MET A 121 6.59 -9.11 6.51
N ALA A 122 7.89 -9.11 6.19
CA ALA A 122 8.79 -10.25 6.35
C ALA A 122 10.25 -9.79 6.33
N ASP A 123 11.17 -10.74 6.51
CA ASP A 123 12.61 -10.46 6.51
C ASP A 123 13.15 -10.12 5.10
N SER A 124 12.40 -10.51 4.06
CA SER A 124 12.70 -10.13 2.67
C SER A 124 11.44 -9.64 1.94
N VAL A 125 11.64 -8.82 0.88
CA VAL A 125 10.53 -8.39 -0.01
C VAL A 125 9.86 -9.60 -0.65
N LYS A 126 10.64 -10.60 -1.04
CA LYS A 126 10.14 -11.83 -1.65
C LYS A 126 9.17 -12.56 -0.71
N ASP A 127 9.55 -12.76 0.53
CA ASP A 127 8.70 -13.44 1.52
C ASP A 127 7.45 -12.61 1.85
N ALA A 128 7.58 -11.27 1.92
CA ALA A 128 6.44 -10.38 2.09
C ALA A 128 5.46 -10.49 0.93
N LEU A 129 5.94 -10.53 -0.32
CA LEU A 129 5.11 -10.73 -1.50
C LEU A 129 4.45 -12.11 -1.51
N GLU A 130 5.17 -13.18 -1.17
CA GLU A 130 4.60 -14.51 -1.09
C GLU A 130 3.42 -14.58 -0.10
N LYS A 131 3.56 -13.98 1.09
CA LYS A 131 2.47 -13.84 2.07
C LYS A 131 1.27 -13.07 1.49
N SER A 132 1.53 -11.95 0.81
CA SER A 132 0.47 -11.16 0.19
C SER A 132 -0.27 -11.96 -0.89
N TYR A 133 0.44 -12.66 -1.76
CA TYR A 133 -0.16 -13.49 -2.81
C TYR A 133 -0.93 -14.70 -2.23
N GLU A 134 -0.47 -15.28 -1.14
CA GLU A 134 -1.23 -16.35 -0.46
C GLU A 134 -2.56 -15.81 0.09
N THR A 135 -2.52 -14.65 0.75
CA THR A 135 -3.72 -13.98 1.27
C THR A 135 -4.72 -13.65 0.16
N ILE A 136 -4.24 -13.22 -1.01
CA ILE A 136 -5.07 -12.89 -2.18
C ILE A 136 -5.92 -14.09 -2.64
N LYS A 137 -5.44 -15.32 -2.51
CA LYS A 137 -6.20 -16.52 -2.94
C LYS A 137 -7.56 -16.67 -2.26
N SER A 138 -7.68 -16.12 -1.05
CA SER A 138 -8.91 -16.17 -0.26
C SER A 138 -9.92 -15.07 -0.61
N ILE A 139 -9.48 -13.97 -1.24
CA ILE A 139 -10.31 -12.81 -1.53
C ILE A 139 -10.82 -12.91 -2.96
N LYS A 140 -12.11 -12.61 -3.15
CA LYS A 140 -12.74 -12.70 -4.49
C LYS A 140 -13.79 -11.62 -4.68
N PHE A 141 -13.81 -11.04 -5.86
CA PHE A 141 -14.92 -10.27 -6.42
C PHE A 141 -14.92 -10.39 -7.96
N GLU A 142 -16.05 -10.09 -8.56
CA GLU A 142 -16.23 -10.26 -10.00
C GLU A 142 -15.24 -9.41 -10.81
N LYS A 143 -14.57 -10.03 -11.79
CA LYS A 143 -13.52 -9.41 -12.64
C LYS A 143 -12.34 -8.84 -11.86
N MET A 144 -12.04 -9.39 -10.67
CA MET A 144 -10.85 -9.02 -9.90
C MET A 144 -9.57 -9.25 -10.71
N ASN A 145 -8.66 -8.29 -10.63
CA ASN A 145 -7.33 -8.42 -11.20
C ASN A 145 -6.27 -7.86 -10.23
N TYR A 146 -5.02 -8.27 -10.41
CA TYR A 146 -3.85 -7.76 -9.68
C TYR A 146 -2.57 -8.09 -10.44
N ARG A 147 -1.49 -7.35 -10.17
CA ARG A 147 -0.16 -7.63 -10.73
C ARG A 147 0.47 -8.84 -10.05
N LYS A 148 1.05 -9.73 -10.85
CA LYS A 148 1.73 -10.96 -10.40
C LYS A 148 3.25 -10.87 -10.47
N ASP A 149 3.75 -9.74 -10.93
CA ASP A 149 5.14 -9.47 -11.26
C ASP A 149 5.76 -8.35 -10.40
N ILE A 150 5.15 -8.02 -9.26
CA ILE A 150 5.71 -7.02 -8.35
C ILE A 150 7.01 -7.55 -7.76
N GLY A 151 8.08 -6.73 -7.81
CA GLY A 151 9.41 -7.10 -7.30
C GLY A 151 10.19 -8.10 -8.16
N PHE A 152 9.83 -8.27 -9.44
CA PHE A 152 10.52 -9.19 -10.35
C PHE A 152 11.97 -8.78 -10.66
N ASP A 153 12.29 -7.52 -10.39
CA ASP A 153 13.57 -6.85 -10.64
C ASP A 153 14.42 -6.62 -9.38
N LEU A 154 14.00 -7.18 -8.23
CA LEU A 154 14.66 -7.06 -6.93
C LEU A 154 15.55 -8.26 -6.59
#